data_1b9b81a1c063de03783ee8003d6568c6
#
_entry.id   1b9b81a1c063de03783ee8003d6568c6
#
_cell.length_a   1.000
_cell.length_b   1.000
_cell.length_c   1.000
_cell.angle_alpha   90.00
_cell.angle_beta   90.00
_cell.angle_gamma   90.00
#
_symmetry.space_group_name_H-M   'P 1'
#
loop_
_entity.id
_entity.type
_entity.pdbx_description
1 polymer ?
#
loop_
_entity_poly.entity_id
_entity_poly.type
_entity_poly.pdbx_seq_one_letter_code
_entity_poly.pdbx_strand_id
1 'polypeptide(L)'
;MIKKLIYIISSLIFFICILYVAAGFYLANTILKIDPSCGLHEGALPNTWSTLVDHHEYENVNRSILRKNFPSKNYHIDDWQEVYFSSREKDIKISGWLFDHHKDQPIVIIVHGLFPNGKCKPESNLLVSLLIKNNINALSIDLRNYGDSTTVSNYENLGLSEYKDVLGAFDFLKKIGFESNKIGLHGISLGASTAIIAASKEKNINAIWSDSSLAEFNLILKDEISRYGMPNIFGPIVSLIGKILTGINPSELSPVNKLSSMQYYFFTHGEKDKRIPVHHFQYIKDFSSLNNINAEFWLVKDSYHVDAMFKYPEEYGIKLKNFFEEHLNN
;
A
#
# COMPACT_ATOMS: atom_id res chain seq x y z
N MET A 1 -16.37 -52.06 -23.07
CA MET A 1 -15.56 -51.74 -21.87
C MET A 1 -14.75 -50.47 -22.06
N ILE A 2 -13.92 -50.30 -23.07
CA ILE A 2 -13.07 -49.14 -23.35
C ILE A 2 -13.88 -47.81 -23.42
N LYS A 3 -14.99 -47.76 -24.17
CA LYS A 3 -15.83 -46.56 -24.27
C LYS A 3 -16.35 -46.09 -22.90
N LYS A 4 -16.82 -46.97 -22.03
CA LYS A 4 -17.25 -46.61 -20.68
C LYS A 4 -16.12 -46.05 -19.83
N LEU A 5 -14.92 -46.66 -19.94
CA LEU A 5 -13.73 -46.14 -19.22
C LEU A 5 -13.35 -44.73 -19.70
N ILE A 6 -13.38 -44.50 -21.02
CA ILE A 6 -13.11 -43.13 -21.58
C ILE A 6 -14.12 -42.13 -21.04
N TYR A 7 -15.43 -42.44 -21.02
CA TYR A 7 -16.44 -41.52 -20.46
C TYR A 7 -16.19 -41.22 -18.96
N ILE A 8 -15.85 -42.25 -18.17
CA ILE A 8 -15.55 -42.06 -16.75
C ILE A 8 -14.33 -41.14 -16.57
N ILE A 9 -13.25 -41.39 -17.29
CA ILE A 9 -12.04 -40.59 -17.24
C ILE A 9 -12.33 -39.15 -17.69
N SER A 10 -13.04 -38.97 -18.83
CA SER A 10 -13.40 -37.62 -19.31
C SER A 10 -14.28 -36.85 -18.32
N SER A 11 -15.25 -37.55 -17.69
CA SER A 11 -16.09 -36.91 -16.65
C SER A 11 -15.30 -36.55 -15.41
N LEU A 12 -14.33 -37.39 -14.99
CA LEU A 12 -13.46 -37.08 -13.88
C LEU A 12 -12.56 -35.87 -14.15
N ILE A 13 -11.94 -35.85 -15.34
CA ILE A 13 -11.12 -34.71 -15.76
C ILE A 13 -11.97 -33.43 -15.78
N PHE A 14 -13.15 -33.44 -16.38
CA PHE A 14 -14.07 -32.32 -16.43
C PHE A 14 -14.44 -31.82 -15.03
N PHE A 15 -14.72 -32.70 -14.10
CA PHE A 15 -15.02 -32.36 -12.70
C PHE A 15 -13.81 -31.72 -12.00
N ILE A 16 -12.61 -32.27 -12.20
CA ILE A 16 -11.36 -31.69 -11.67
C ILE A 16 -11.12 -30.28 -12.23
N CYS A 17 -11.37 -30.04 -13.53
CA CYS A 17 -11.26 -28.73 -14.13
C CYS A 17 -12.25 -27.73 -13.51
N ILE A 18 -13.49 -28.13 -13.24
CA ILE A 18 -14.48 -27.29 -12.56
C ILE A 18 -13.99 -26.90 -11.15
N LEU A 19 -13.50 -27.87 -10.39
CA LEU A 19 -12.98 -27.63 -9.03
C LEU A 19 -11.77 -26.68 -9.06
N TYR A 20 -10.87 -26.86 -10.04
CA TYR A 20 -9.70 -26.00 -10.23
C TYR A 20 -10.11 -24.53 -10.53
N VAL A 21 -11.07 -24.33 -11.43
CA VAL A 21 -11.59 -23.01 -11.75
C VAL A 21 -12.32 -22.37 -10.55
N ALA A 22 -13.14 -23.17 -9.86
CA ALA A 22 -13.87 -22.70 -8.67
C ALA A 22 -12.92 -22.28 -7.53
N ALA A 23 -11.88 -23.04 -7.27
CA ALA A 23 -10.85 -22.71 -6.30
C ALA A 23 -10.06 -21.45 -6.71
N GLY A 24 -9.71 -21.33 -8.00
CA GLY A 24 -9.08 -20.14 -8.56
C GLY A 24 -9.95 -18.89 -8.41
N PHE A 25 -11.26 -19.02 -8.67
CA PHE A 25 -12.21 -17.91 -8.48
C PHE A 25 -12.32 -17.52 -7.01
N TYR A 26 -12.45 -18.49 -6.11
CA TYR A 26 -12.49 -18.24 -4.67
C TYR A 26 -11.26 -17.46 -4.21
N LEU A 27 -10.06 -17.92 -4.57
CA LEU A 27 -8.81 -17.26 -4.20
C LEU A 27 -8.71 -15.85 -4.79
N ALA A 28 -8.92 -15.69 -6.10
CA ALA A 28 -8.85 -14.38 -6.76
C ALA A 28 -9.85 -13.39 -6.16
N ASN A 29 -11.10 -13.82 -5.93
CA ASN A 29 -12.12 -12.98 -5.31
C ASN A 29 -11.74 -12.59 -3.88
N THR A 30 -11.21 -13.52 -3.08
CA THR A 30 -10.84 -13.24 -1.69
C THR A 30 -9.63 -12.30 -1.60
N ILE A 31 -8.65 -12.44 -2.50
CA ILE A 31 -7.43 -11.61 -2.52
C ILE A 31 -7.73 -10.18 -3.01
N LEU A 32 -8.60 -10.03 -4.01
CA LEU A 32 -8.79 -8.77 -4.73
C LEU A 32 -10.04 -7.99 -4.32
N LYS A 33 -10.98 -8.62 -3.61
CA LYS A 33 -12.21 -7.94 -3.20
C LYS A 33 -11.92 -6.85 -2.19
N ILE A 34 -12.40 -5.65 -2.48
CA ILE A 34 -12.31 -4.49 -1.59
C ILE A 34 -13.42 -4.55 -0.55
N ASP A 35 -13.09 -4.19 0.68
CA ASP A 35 -14.06 -3.74 1.66
C ASP A 35 -14.02 -2.20 1.68
N PRO A 36 -15.02 -1.53 1.13
CA PRO A 36 -15.05 -0.07 1.04
C PRO A 36 -15.35 0.61 2.39
N SER A 37 -15.69 -0.15 3.43
CA SER A 37 -15.97 0.39 4.76
C SER A 37 -14.67 0.84 5.43
N CYS A 38 -14.18 1.97 5.03
CA CYS A 38 -12.95 2.61 5.51
C CYS A 38 -12.96 3.03 6.97
N GLY A 39 -13.67 2.34 7.84
CA GLY A 39 -13.59 2.61 9.27
C GLY A 39 -13.74 4.10 9.65
N LEU A 40 -14.51 4.89 8.90
CA LEU A 40 -14.95 6.22 9.34
C LEU A 40 -15.94 6.02 10.48
N HIS A 41 -15.41 5.67 11.63
CA HIS A 41 -16.14 5.50 12.86
C HIS A 41 -15.57 6.47 13.90
N GLU A 42 -16.28 6.60 14.98
CA GLU A 42 -15.79 7.35 16.15
C GLU A 42 -14.39 6.84 16.52
N GLY A 43 -13.38 7.71 16.52
CA GLY A 43 -11.98 7.35 16.75
C GLY A 43 -11.16 7.08 15.48
N ALA A 44 -11.62 7.48 14.31
CA ALA A 44 -10.85 7.42 13.05
C ALA A 44 -10.27 8.78 12.63
N LEU A 45 -10.82 9.89 13.12
CA LEU A 45 -10.38 11.23 12.76
C LEU A 45 -9.00 11.58 13.36
N PRO A 46 -8.25 12.51 12.75
CA PRO A 46 -6.90 12.87 13.18
C PRO A 46 -6.79 13.28 14.65
N ASN A 47 -7.84 13.86 15.24
CA ASN A 47 -7.87 14.30 16.63
C ASN A 47 -8.53 13.30 17.62
N THR A 48 -9.02 12.17 17.13
CA THR A 48 -9.68 11.17 17.99
C THR A 48 -9.23 9.74 17.74
N TRP A 49 -8.38 9.53 16.76
CA TRP A 49 -8.00 8.17 16.34
C TRP A 49 -7.43 7.31 17.47
N SER A 50 -7.68 6.02 17.34
CA SER A 50 -7.22 5.00 18.25
C SER A 50 -6.80 3.75 17.50
N THR A 51 -5.77 3.10 17.98
CA THR A 51 -5.30 1.80 17.46
C THR A 51 -6.18 0.63 17.88
N LEU A 52 -7.20 0.86 18.70
CA LEU A 52 -8.08 -0.20 19.19
C LEU A 52 -8.96 -0.83 18.11
N VAL A 53 -9.05 -0.20 16.96
CA VAL A 53 -9.92 -0.62 15.88
C VAL A 53 -9.25 -1.58 14.91
N ASP A 54 -7.94 -1.69 14.95
CA ASP A 54 -7.12 -2.42 13.99
C ASP A 54 -6.73 -3.81 14.51
N HIS A 55 -7.68 -4.54 15.08
CA HIS A 55 -7.32 -5.63 15.98
C HIS A 55 -7.59 -7.03 15.54
N HIS A 56 -8.20 -7.26 14.42
CA HIS A 56 -8.65 -8.59 14.30
C HIS A 56 -7.84 -9.53 13.49
N GLU A 57 -6.70 -9.17 13.01
CA GLU A 57 -6.15 -10.09 12.08
C GLU A 57 -4.77 -10.49 12.28
N TYR A 58 -4.23 -9.96 13.29
CA TYR A 58 -2.85 -10.24 13.43
C TYR A 58 -2.70 -11.42 14.35
N GLU A 59 -2.42 -12.50 13.74
CA GLU A 59 -2.06 -13.81 14.26
C GLU A 59 -1.09 -13.77 15.45
N ASN A 60 -0.72 -12.58 15.91
CA ASN A 60 0.30 -12.43 16.92
C ASN A 60 -0.15 -11.54 18.09
N VAL A 61 -0.23 -12.16 19.25
CA VAL A 61 -0.56 -11.52 20.52
C VAL A 61 0.32 -10.29 20.80
N ASN A 62 1.60 -10.35 20.47
CA ASN A 62 2.54 -9.24 20.71
C ASN A 62 2.21 -8.00 19.88
N ARG A 63 1.78 -8.19 18.64
CA ARG A 63 1.32 -7.10 17.78
C ARG A 63 0.05 -6.46 18.33
N SER A 64 -0.90 -7.26 18.73
CA SER A 64 -2.14 -6.77 19.36
C SER A 64 -1.84 -5.99 20.65
N ILE A 65 -0.87 -6.42 21.45
CA ILE A 65 -0.45 -5.72 22.68
C ILE A 65 0.20 -4.37 22.31
N LEU A 66 1.12 -4.35 21.33
CA LEU A 66 1.76 -3.12 20.85
C LEU A 66 0.74 -2.08 20.43
N ARG A 67 -0.20 -2.48 19.58
CA ARG A 67 -1.24 -1.60 19.05
C ARG A 67 -2.20 -1.13 20.15
N LYS A 68 -2.70 -2.05 20.99
CA LYS A 68 -3.63 -1.74 22.08
C LYS A 68 -3.07 -0.75 23.09
N ASN A 69 -1.77 -0.84 23.39
CA ASN A 69 -1.12 0.00 24.39
C ASN A 69 -0.47 1.26 23.78
N PHE A 70 -0.60 1.48 22.48
CA PHE A 70 -0.01 2.64 21.84
C PHE A 70 -0.70 3.93 22.30
N PRO A 71 0.06 4.95 22.74
CA PRO A 71 -0.49 6.18 23.30
C PRO A 71 -0.95 7.14 22.17
N SER A 72 -1.97 6.74 21.41
CA SER A 72 -2.45 7.47 20.22
C SER A 72 -2.79 8.94 20.49
N LYS A 73 -3.25 9.26 21.71
CA LYS A 73 -3.56 10.65 22.13
C LYS A 73 -2.36 11.60 22.01
N ASN A 74 -1.13 11.10 22.15
CA ASN A 74 0.08 11.92 22.00
C ASN A 74 0.35 12.31 20.54
N TYR A 75 -0.40 11.75 19.62
CA TYR A 75 -0.25 11.89 18.17
C TYR A 75 -1.51 12.41 17.50
N HIS A 76 -2.45 12.97 18.26
CA HIS A 76 -3.62 13.64 17.73
C HIS A 76 -3.25 14.99 17.10
N ILE A 77 -3.97 15.36 16.05
CA ILE A 77 -3.83 16.64 15.35
C ILE A 77 -5.23 17.24 15.22
N ASP A 78 -5.40 18.48 15.70
CA ASP A 78 -6.70 19.14 15.76
C ASP A 78 -7.03 19.98 14.53
N ASP A 79 -6.04 20.30 13.70
CA ASP A 79 -6.20 21.16 12.51
C ASP A 79 -5.83 20.44 11.23
N TRP A 80 -6.82 20.26 10.36
CA TRP A 80 -6.68 19.72 8.99
C TRP A 80 -7.80 20.22 8.11
N GLN A 81 -7.60 20.13 6.81
CA GLN A 81 -8.61 20.47 5.80
C GLN A 81 -9.04 19.23 5.04
N GLU A 82 -10.35 19.02 4.92
CA GLU A 82 -10.88 18.04 3.97
C GLU A 82 -10.80 18.62 2.56
N VAL A 83 -10.13 17.91 1.68
CA VAL A 83 -9.92 18.32 0.30
C VAL A 83 -10.40 17.26 -0.67
N TYR A 84 -10.81 17.75 -1.86
CA TYR A 84 -11.21 16.89 -2.95
C TYR A 84 -10.55 17.35 -4.24
N PHE A 85 -10.02 16.43 -5.01
CA PHE A 85 -9.36 16.72 -6.28
C PHE A 85 -9.59 15.59 -7.28
N SER A 86 -9.27 15.83 -8.55
CA SER A 86 -9.41 14.82 -9.61
C SER A 86 -8.19 13.91 -9.65
N SER A 87 -8.42 12.62 -9.83
CA SER A 87 -7.40 11.70 -10.34
C SER A 87 -6.92 12.15 -11.73
N ARG A 88 -5.75 11.68 -12.18
CA ARG A 88 -5.38 11.80 -13.61
C ARG A 88 -6.25 10.90 -14.52
N GLU A 89 -7.14 10.12 -13.96
CA GLU A 89 -8.17 9.42 -14.69
C GLU A 89 -9.49 10.20 -14.66
N LYS A 90 -10.13 10.29 -15.84
CA LYS A 90 -11.36 11.06 -15.98
C LYS A 90 -12.48 10.56 -15.06
N ASP A 91 -13.29 11.48 -14.54
CA ASP A 91 -14.49 11.25 -13.73
C ASP A 91 -14.22 10.54 -12.37
N ILE A 92 -12.96 10.52 -11.91
CA ILE A 92 -12.58 10.01 -10.58
C ILE A 92 -12.18 11.17 -9.67
N LYS A 93 -12.93 11.34 -8.59
CA LYS A 93 -12.70 12.30 -7.52
C LYS A 93 -12.06 11.60 -6.33
N ILE A 94 -10.99 12.16 -5.83
CA ILE A 94 -10.20 11.66 -4.71
C ILE A 94 -10.41 12.56 -3.50
N SER A 95 -10.59 11.93 -2.35
CA SER A 95 -10.69 12.58 -1.05
C SER A 95 -9.33 12.59 -0.35
N GLY A 96 -9.05 13.64 0.41
CA GLY A 96 -7.84 13.73 1.23
C GLY A 96 -8.01 14.60 2.46
N TRP A 97 -7.11 14.41 3.41
CA TRP A 97 -6.87 15.28 4.55
C TRP A 97 -5.55 16.02 4.34
N LEU A 98 -5.63 17.34 4.19
CA LEU A 98 -4.47 18.21 4.01
C LEU A 98 -4.07 18.82 5.37
N PHE A 99 -2.80 18.65 5.71
CA PHE A 99 -2.13 19.20 6.88
C PHE A 99 -1.02 20.13 6.40
N ASP A 100 -1.35 21.42 6.23
CA ASP A 100 -0.44 22.47 5.76
C ASP A 100 -0.12 23.39 6.93
N HIS A 101 0.70 22.90 7.86
CA HIS A 101 1.04 23.57 9.12
C HIS A 101 2.33 24.39 9.05
N HIS A 102 3.19 24.07 8.09
CA HIS A 102 4.55 24.62 8.01
C HIS A 102 4.77 25.31 6.68
N LYS A 103 4.70 26.63 6.71
CA LYS A 103 4.89 27.45 5.52
C LYS A 103 6.23 27.15 4.85
N ASP A 104 6.23 27.06 3.52
CA ASP A 104 7.40 26.85 2.67
C ASP A 104 8.15 25.50 2.89
N GLN A 105 7.62 24.64 3.78
CA GLN A 105 8.20 23.33 4.03
C GLN A 105 7.70 22.28 3.03
N PRO A 106 8.44 21.16 2.85
CA PRO A 106 8.02 20.04 2.03
C PRO A 106 6.67 19.44 2.46
N ILE A 107 6.02 18.77 1.52
CA ILE A 107 4.79 18.02 1.76
C ILE A 107 4.92 16.59 1.28
N VAL A 108 4.39 15.64 2.04
CA VAL A 108 4.39 14.22 1.70
C VAL A 108 2.96 13.73 1.45
N ILE A 109 2.73 13.18 0.26
CA ILE A 109 1.49 12.45 -0.06
C ILE A 109 1.59 11.07 0.57
N ILE A 110 0.61 10.71 1.41
CA ILE A 110 0.55 9.42 2.07
C ILE A 110 -0.48 8.54 1.38
N VAL A 111 -0.03 7.35 0.97
CA VAL A 111 -0.81 6.36 0.23
C VAL A 111 -1.04 5.14 1.11
N HIS A 112 -2.28 4.91 1.51
CA HIS A 112 -2.67 3.78 2.37
C HIS A 112 -2.51 2.42 1.71
N GLY A 113 -2.50 1.36 2.52
CA GLY A 113 -2.42 -0.02 2.07
C GLY A 113 -3.77 -0.63 1.68
N LEU A 114 -3.73 -1.83 1.14
CA LEU A 114 -4.89 -2.70 0.97
C LEU A 114 -5.11 -3.48 2.26
N PHE A 115 -6.33 -3.43 2.78
CA PHE A 115 -6.63 -4.24 3.94
C PHE A 115 -8.09 -4.70 3.99
N PRO A 116 -8.38 -5.87 4.61
CA PRO A 116 -9.73 -6.40 4.66
C PRO A 116 -10.77 -5.51 5.31
N ASN A 117 -10.38 -4.52 6.09
CA ASN A 117 -11.32 -3.61 6.76
C ASN A 117 -11.19 -2.16 6.30
N GLY A 118 -10.90 -1.97 5.03
CA GLY A 118 -10.91 -0.66 4.43
C GLY A 118 -9.93 0.29 5.09
N LYS A 119 -8.64 0.05 4.93
CA LYS A 119 -7.66 1.06 5.30
C LYS A 119 -7.72 2.20 4.30
N CYS A 120 -7.81 3.39 4.84
CA CYS A 120 -7.98 4.64 4.12
C CYS A 120 -7.15 5.70 4.81
N LYS A 121 -7.48 6.98 4.62
CA LYS A 121 -6.86 8.10 5.34
C LYS A 121 -6.58 7.82 6.84
N PRO A 122 -7.49 7.20 7.62
CA PRO A 122 -7.23 6.89 9.04
C PRO A 122 -5.99 6.05 9.31
N GLU A 123 -5.58 5.18 8.41
CA GLU A 123 -4.34 4.40 8.58
C GLU A 123 -3.11 5.30 8.72
N SER A 124 -3.17 6.47 8.13
CA SER A 124 -2.07 7.43 8.05
C SER A 124 -1.90 8.33 9.28
N ASN A 125 -2.83 8.30 10.22
CA ASN A 125 -2.88 9.28 11.32
C ASN A 125 -1.57 9.39 12.14
N LEU A 126 -0.96 8.24 12.48
CA LEU A 126 0.33 8.27 13.16
C LEU A 126 1.42 8.87 12.29
N LEU A 127 1.49 8.45 11.03
CA LEU A 127 2.50 8.93 10.09
C LEU A 127 2.37 10.44 9.83
N VAL A 128 1.14 10.93 9.67
CA VAL A 128 0.87 12.37 9.59
C VAL A 128 1.44 13.10 10.81
N SER A 129 1.14 12.60 12.02
CA SER A 129 1.65 13.21 13.25
C SER A 129 3.18 13.21 13.31
N LEU A 130 3.83 12.14 12.87
CA LEU A 130 5.30 12.06 12.82
C LEU A 130 5.89 13.07 11.83
N LEU A 131 5.27 13.27 10.67
CA LEU A 131 5.69 14.26 9.69
C LEU A 131 5.52 15.68 10.24
N ILE A 132 4.34 16.02 10.76
CA ILE A 132 4.04 17.37 11.29
C ILE A 132 4.98 17.73 12.45
N LYS A 133 5.23 16.81 13.38
CA LYS A 133 6.20 17.01 14.49
C LYS A 133 7.63 17.26 14.00
N ASN A 134 7.93 16.89 12.78
CA ASN A 134 9.23 17.08 12.14
C ASN A 134 9.22 18.17 11.06
N ASN A 135 8.27 19.12 11.10
CA ASN A 135 8.13 20.25 10.20
C ASN A 135 7.92 19.86 8.71
N ILE A 136 7.28 18.75 8.46
CA ILE A 136 6.92 18.29 7.12
C ILE A 136 5.40 18.26 7.02
N ASN A 137 4.83 18.92 6.00
CA ASN A 137 3.41 18.90 5.72
C ASN A 137 2.96 17.54 5.20
N ALA A 138 1.67 17.25 5.24
CA ALA A 138 1.15 15.96 4.80
C ALA A 138 -0.18 16.10 4.04
N LEU A 139 -0.37 15.23 3.05
CA LEU A 139 -1.64 15.00 2.39
C LEU A 139 -1.94 13.50 2.44
N SER A 140 -2.85 13.09 3.32
CA SER A 140 -3.34 11.71 3.38
C SER A 140 -4.53 11.56 2.44
N ILE A 141 -4.50 10.57 1.55
CA ILE A 141 -5.54 10.38 0.53
C ILE A 141 -6.29 9.05 0.72
N ASP A 142 -7.55 9.02 0.31
CA ASP A 142 -8.26 7.78 0.01
C ASP A 142 -8.03 7.46 -1.47
N LEU A 143 -7.48 6.30 -1.79
CA LEU A 143 -7.45 5.83 -3.17
C LEU A 143 -8.89 5.59 -3.68
N ARG A 144 -9.07 5.51 -5.02
CA ARG A 144 -10.37 5.11 -5.59
C ARG A 144 -10.90 3.84 -4.92
N ASN A 145 -12.21 3.69 -4.86
CA ASN A 145 -12.92 2.60 -4.19
C ASN A 145 -12.84 2.60 -2.66
N TYR A 146 -12.18 3.58 -2.04
CA TYR A 146 -12.03 3.70 -0.59
C TYR A 146 -12.59 5.03 -0.07
N GLY A 147 -13.09 5.01 1.16
CA GLY A 147 -13.53 6.18 1.91
C GLY A 147 -14.49 7.05 1.13
N ASP A 148 -14.15 8.33 1.06
CA ASP A 148 -14.95 9.36 0.39
C ASP A 148 -14.55 9.56 -1.08
N SER A 149 -13.64 8.73 -1.60
CA SER A 149 -13.24 8.75 -3.00
C SER A 149 -14.24 8.02 -3.90
N THR A 150 -14.19 8.31 -5.20
CA THR A 150 -15.10 7.67 -6.18
C THR A 150 -14.93 6.17 -6.20
N THR A 151 -16.03 5.44 -6.06
CA THR A 151 -16.09 3.99 -6.22
C THR A 151 -16.35 3.63 -7.68
N VAL A 152 -15.47 2.85 -8.29
CA VAL A 152 -15.57 2.39 -9.69
C VAL A 152 -15.55 0.87 -9.82
N SER A 153 -15.12 0.16 -8.77
CA SER A 153 -15.00 -1.30 -8.78
C SER A 153 -15.17 -1.87 -7.37
N ASN A 154 -15.54 -3.14 -7.30
CA ASN A 154 -15.49 -3.93 -6.07
C ASN A 154 -14.14 -4.67 -5.91
N TYR A 155 -13.22 -4.46 -6.83
CA TYR A 155 -11.93 -5.14 -6.86
C TYR A 155 -10.78 -4.15 -6.94
N GLU A 156 -9.71 -4.48 -6.26
CA GLU A 156 -8.45 -3.74 -6.23
C GLU A 156 -7.64 -4.02 -7.50
N ASN A 157 -7.08 -2.98 -8.09
CA ASN A 157 -6.20 -3.08 -9.25
C ASN A 157 -4.70 -3.12 -8.86
N LEU A 158 -4.42 -3.32 -7.60
CA LEU A 158 -3.08 -3.55 -7.06
C LEU A 158 -2.09 -2.40 -7.36
N GLY A 159 -2.57 -1.15 -7.38
CA GLY A 159 -1.77 0.03 -7.71
C GLY A 159 -1.63 0.30 -9.22
N LEU A 160 -2.07 -0.63 -10.09
CA LEU A 160 -1.93 -0.51 -11.55
C LEU A 160 -2.88 0.50 -12.20
N SER A 161 -3.88 0.98 -11.48
CA SER A 161 -4.71 2.14 -11.84
C SER A 161 -4.69 3.22 -10.77
N GLU A 162 -4.54 2.85 -9.51
CA GLU A 162 -4.55 3.72 -8.33
C GLU A 162 -3.36 4.70 -8.33
N TYR A 163 -2.26 4.39 -9.03
CA TYR A 163 -1.16 5.34 -9.20
C TYR A 163 -1.60 6.67 -9.81
N LYS A 164 -2.68 6.69 -10.61
CA LYS A 164 -3.24 7.91 -11.20
C LYS A 164 -3.90 8.81 -10.15
N ASP A 165 -4.37 8.23 -9.04
CA ASP A 165 -4.94 8.97 -7.91
C ASP A 165 -3.84 9.70 -7.15
N VAL A 166 -2.71 9.01 -6.94
CA VAL A 166 -1.49 9.61 -6.36
C VAL A 166 -0.98 10.76 -7.23
N LEU A 167 -0.98 10.57 -8.56
CA LEU A 167 -0.58 11.64 -9.48
C LEU A 167 -1.59 12.80 -9.51
N GLY A 168 -2.87 12.53 -9.30
CA GLY A 168 -3.90 13.55 -9.09
C GLY A 168 -3.64 14.38 -7.83
N ALA A 169 -3.22 13.73 -6.73
CA ALA A 169 -2.81 14.40 -5.51
C ALA A 169 -1.57 15.30 -5.73
N PHE A 170 -0.59 14.81 -6.48
CA PHE A 170 0.58 15.59 -6.88
C PHE A 170 0.19 16.86 -7.69
N ASP A 171 -0.68 16.71 -8.67
CA ASP A 171 -1.18 17.83 -9.49
C ASP A 171 -2.00 18.82 -8.65
N PHE A 172 -2.79 18.33 -7.69
CA PHE A 172 -3.54 19.16 -6.74
C PHE A 172 -2.60 20.00 -5.88
N LEU A 173 -1.56 19.40 -5.29
CA LEU A 173 -0.59 20.14 -4.46
C LEU A 173 0.13 21.21 -5.25
N LYS A 174 0.53 20.94 -6.48
CA LYS A 174 1.12 21.96 -7.38
C LYS A 174 0.14 23.09 -7.66
N LYS A 175 -1.13 22.78 -7.87
CA LYS A 175 -2.17 23.78 -8.13
C LYS A 175 -2.38 24.73 -6.95
N ILE A 176 -2.23 24.25 -5.72
CA ILE A 176 -2.36 25.09 -4.50
C ILE A 176 -1.05 25.77 -4.08
N GLY A 177 0.05 25.57 -4.82
CA GLY A 177 1.27 26.34 -4.69
C GLY A 177 2.51 25.61 -4.22
N PHE A 178 2.45 24.28 -3.97
CA PHE A 178 3.65 23.52 -3.65
C PHE A 178 4.54 23.34 -4.89
N GLU A 179 5.82 23.56 -4.74
CA GLU A 179 6.82 23.28 -5.76
C GLU A 179 6.98 21.77 -5.97
N SER A 180 7.15 21.35 -7.22
CA SER A 180 7.20 19.92 -7.56
C SER A 180 8.31 19.15 -6.82
N ASN A 181 9.47 19.77 -6.64
CA ASN A 181 10.62 19.20 -5.93
C ASN A 181 10.43 19.15 -4.41
N LYS A 182 9.41 19.81 -3.86
CA LYS A 182 9.03 19.75 -2.43
C LYS A 182 7.92 18.74 -2.13
N ILE A 183 7.50 17.96 -3.12
CA ILE A 183 6.45 16.94 -2.95
C ILE A 183 7.07 15.54 -2.95
N GLY A 184 7.00 14.86 -1.80
CA GLY A 184 7.41 13.47 -1.64
C GLY A 184 6.25 12.51 -1.55
N LEU A 185 6.54 11.22 -1.61
CA LEU A 185 5.56 10.13 -1.42
C LEU A 185 5.94 9.26 -0.23
N HIS A 186 4.95 8.87 0.55
CA HIS A 186 5.07 7.78 1.50
C HIS A 186 3.95 6.77 1.24
N GLY A 187 4.31 5.54 0.94
CA GLY A 187 3.34 4.47 0.74
C GLY A 187 3.44 3.39 1.81
N ILE A 188 2.31 2.81 2.16
CA ILE A 188 2.16 1.76 3.16
C ILE A 188 1.67 0.49 2.47
N SER A 189 2.39 -0.64 2.59
CA SER A 189 1.98 -1.94 2.03
C SER A 189 1.71 -1.85 0.51
N LEU A 190 0.49 -2.11 0.05
CA LEU A 190 0.12 -1.90 -1.36
C LEU A 190 0.28 -0.44 -1.80
N GLY A 191 0.00 0.51 -0.90
CA GLY A 191 0.26 1.94 -1.15
C GLY A 191 1.73 2.23 -1.41
N ALA A 192 2.66 1.47 -0.80
CA ALA A 192 4.09 1.57 -1.08
C ALA A 192 4.42 1.17 -2.52
N SER A 193 3.84 0.09 -3.00
CA SER A 193 3.96 -0.32 -4.40
C SER A 193 3.33 0.69 -5.36
N THR A 194 2.16 1.22 -4.99
CA THR A 194 1.44 2.25 -5.75
C THR A 194 2.24 3.55 -5.85
N ALA A 195 2.89 3.97 -4.76
CA ALA A 195 3.77 5.15 -4.74
C ALA A 195 4.98 4.99 -5.67
N ILE A 196 5.64 3.82 -5.65
CA ILE A 196 6.74 3.51 -6.58
C ILE A 196 6.27 3.57 -8.03
N ILE A 197 5.10 2.99 -8.35
CA ILE A 197 4.53 3.03 -9.70
C ILE A 197 4.20 4.47 -10.10
N ALA A 198 3.59 5.27 -9.22
CA ALA A 198 3.30 6.68 -9.47
C ALA A 198 4.57 7.49 -9.75
N ALA A 199 5.61 7.34 -8.93
CA ALA A 199 6.89 8.01 -9.11
C ALA A 199 7.56 7.63 -10.45
N SER A 200 7.42 6.40 -10.91
CA SER A 200 7.93 5.98 -12.23
C SER A 200 7.26 6.68 -13.42
N LYS A 201 6.09 7.29 -13.21
CA LYS A 201 5.31 8.01 -14.22
C LYS A 201 5.46 9.54 -14.12
N GLU A 202 6.09 10.05 -13.05
CA GLU A 202 6.25 11.49 -12.80
C GLU A 202 7.69 11.77 -12.34
N LYS A 203 8.52 12.27 -13.23
CA LYS A 203 9.95 12.49 -12.98
C LYS A 203 10.26 13.56 -11.94
N ASN A 204 9.29 14.41 -11.63
CA ASN A 204 9.46 15.45 -10.60
C ASN A 204 9.21 14.93 -9.18
N ILE A 205 8.80 13.68 -9.02
CA ILE A 205 8.72 13.02 -7.71
C ILE A 205 10.07 12.38 -7.43
N ASN A 206 10.85 12.99 -6.54
CA ASN A 206 12.24 12.57 -6.30
C ASN A 206 12.42 11.70 -5.06
N ALA A 207 11.59 11.85 -4.03
CA ALA A 207 11.74 11.15 -2.75
C ALA A 207 10.54 10.25 -2.45
N ILE A 208 10.78 8.95 -2.28
CA ILE A 208 9.75 7.94 -2.07
C ILE A 208 10.11 7.08 -0.86
N TRP A 209 9.26 7.13 0.18
CA TRP A 209 9.34 6.19 1.30
C TRP A 209 8.37 5.04 1.07
N SER A 210 8.88 3.84 1.15
CA SER A 210 8.16 2.59 0.88
C SER A 210 8.18 1.69 2.11
N ASP A 211 7.07 1.64 2.85
CA ASP A 211 6.94 0.78 4.03
C ASP A 211 6.22 -0.52 3.68
N SER A 212 6.90 -1.64 3.90
CA SER A 212 6.37 -3.00 3.74
C SER A 212 5.84 -3.30 2.33
N SER A 213 6.57 -2.84 1.28
CA SER A 213 6.20 -3.05 -0.12
C SER A 213 6.41 -4.49 -0.57
N LEU A 214 5.56 -4.94 -1.50
CA LEU A 214 5.86 -6.12 -2.30
C LEU A 214 6.89 -5.79 -3.40
N ALA A 215 7.64 -6.80 -3.87
CA ALA A 215 8.62 -6.64 -4.94
C ALA A 215 7.99 -6.82 -6.33
N GLU A 216 7.29 -7.92 -6.55
CA GLU A 216 6.65 -8.26 -7.82
C GLU A 216 5.45 -9.21 -7.64
N PHE A 217 4.59 -9.26 -8.67
CA PHE A 217 3.34 -10.02 -8.65
C PHE A 217 3.54 -11.52 -8.44
N ASN A 218 4.44 -12.16 -9.19
CA ASN A 218 4.59 -13.61 -9.11
C ASN A 218 5.06 -14.07 -7.73
N LEU A 219 5.84 -13.25 -7.05
CA LEU A 219 6.33 -13.53 -5.71
C LEU A 219 5.17 -13.44 -4.71
N ILE A 220 4.47 -12.29 -4.68
CA ILE A 220 3.34 -12.10 -3.76
C ILE A 220 2.18 -13.07 -4.04
N LEU A 221 1.93 -13.44 -5.29
CA LEU A 221 0.88 -14.41 -5.63
C LEU A 221 1.17 -15.78 -5.01
N LYS A 222 2.42 -16.23 -5.02
CA LYS A 222 2.82 -17.50 -4.37
C LYS A 222 2.63 -17.42 -2.86
N ASP A 223 3.00 -16.30 -2.24
CA ASP A 223 2.86 -16.10 -0.80
C ASP A 223 1.37 -16.07 -0.41
N GLU A 224 0.54 -15.36 -1.16
CA GLU A 224 -0.90 -15.30 -0.92
C GLU A 224 -1.57 -16.67 -1.04
N ILE A 225 -1.29 -17.42 -2.10
CA ILE A 225 -1.83 -18.78 -2.30
C ILE A 225 -1.40 -19.69 -1.14
N SER A 226 -0.12 -19.62 -0.75
CA SER A 226 0.43 -20.42 0.36
C SER A 226 -0.20 -20.02 1.70
N ARG A 227 -0.50 -18.74 1.91
CA ARG A 227 -1.17 -18.25 3.12
C ARG A 227 -2.58 -18.82 3.29
N TYR A 228 -3.28 -19.08 2.18
CA TYR A 228 -4.57 -19.81 2.19
C TYR A 228 -4.41 -21.35 2.24
N GLY A 229 -3.21 -21.87 2.46
CA GLY A 229 -2.93 -23.30 2.52
C GLY A 229 -3.10 -24.03 1.19
N MET A 230 -3.08 -23.31 0.07
CA MET A 230 -3.30 -23.86 -1.26
C MET A 230 -1.98 -24.06 -2.01
N PRO A 231 -1.89 -25.11 -2.86
CA PRO A 231 -0.71 -25.33 -3.71
C PRO A 231 -0.53 -24.26 -4.78
N ASN A 232 0.72 -23.91 -5.08
CA ASN A 232 1.05 -22.89 -6.08
C ASN A 232 0.59 -23.20 -7.53
N ILE A 233 0.14 -24.43 -7.78
CA ILE A 233 -0.48 -24.81 -9.07
C ILE A 233 -1.71 -23.97 -9.39
N PHE A 234 -2.34 -23.32 -8.41
CA PHE A 234 -3.47 -22.42 -8.61
C PHE A 234 -3.05 -21.02 -9.12
N GLY A 235 -1.76 -20.69 -9.13
CA GLY A 235 -1.26 -19.37 -9.58
C GLY A 235 -1.78 -18.93 -10.95
N PRO A 236 -1.66 -19.76 -12.01
CA PRO A 236 -2.12 -19.38 -13.35
C PRO A 236 -3.63 -19.07 -13.42
N ILE A 237 -4.46 -19.88 -12.76
CA ILE A 237 -5.92 -19.66 -12.78
C ILE A 237 -6.33 -18.45 -11.92
N VAL A 238 -5.68 -18.22 -10.78
CA VAL A 238 -5.89 -17.02 -9.95
C VAL A 238 -5.53 -15.77 -10.73
N SER A 239 -4.39 -15.75 -11.42
CA SER A 239 -3.97 -14.63 -12.26
C SER A 239 -4.95 -14.36 -13.40
N LEU A 240 -5.40 -15.42 -14.10
CA LEU A 240 -6.37 -15.30 -15.19
C LEU A 240 -7.72 -14.72 -14.69
N ILE A 241 -8.22 -15.26 -13.58
CA ILE A 241 -9.47 -14.78 -13.00
C ILE A 241 -9.31 -13.36 -12.45
N GLY A 242 -8.18 -13.04 -11.82
CA GLY A 242 -7.85 -11.69 -11.40
C GLY A 242 -7.94 -10.69 -12.56
N LYS A 243 -7.37 -11.04 -13.70
CA LYS A 243 -7.49 -10.24 -14.93
C LYS A 243 -8.95 -10.06 -15.39
N ILE A 244 -9.77 -11.10 -15.29
CA ILE A 244 -11.19 -11.03 -15.67
C ILE A 244 -11.97 -10.12 -14.71
N LEU A 245 -11.73 -10.24 -13.40
CA LEU A 245 -12.44 -9.47 -12.36
C LEU A 245 -12.06 -7.99 -12.36
N THR A 246 -10.80 -7.67 -12.60
CA THR A 246 -10.26 -6.29 -12.53
C THR A 246 -10.20 -5.59 -13.88
N GLY A 247 -10.21 -6.35 -14.99
CA GLY A 247 -9.93 -5.83 -16.34
C GLY A 247 -8.46 -5.48 -16.57
N ILE A 248 -7.58 -5.68 -15.59
CA ILE A 248 -6.14 -5.36 -15.64
C ILE A 248 -5.32 -6.64 -15.53
N ASN A 249 -4.21 -6.71 -16.25
CA ASN A 249 -3.30 -7.83 -16.14
C ASN A 249 -2.45 -7.72 -14.86
N PRO A 250 -2.73 -8.51 -13.79
CA PRO A 250 -2.01 -8.36 -12.52
C PRO A 250 -0.53 -8.72 -12.63
N SER A 251 -0.10 -9.45 -13.66
CA SER A 251 1.32 -9.77 -13.88
C SER A 251 2.18 -8.53 -14.24
N GLU A 252 1.54 -7.38 -14.54
CA GLU A 252 2.23 -6.11 -14.75
C GLU A 252 2.66 -5.44 -13.43
N LEU A 253 2.17 -5.93 -12.30
CA LEU A 253 2.56 -5.47 -10.98
C LEU A 253 4.00 -5.90 -10.67
N SER A 254 4.92 -5.00 -10.89
CA SER A 254 6.34 -5.20 -10.60
C SER A 254 6.95 -3.87 -10.16
N PRO A 255 6.73 -3.46 -8.91
CA PRO A 255 7.28 -2.22 -8.36
C PRO A 255 8.80 -2.17 -8.48
N VAL A 256 9.49 -3.28 -8.25
CA VAL A 256 10.95 -3.36 -8.35
C VAL A 256 11.46 -2.94 -9.73
N ASN A 257 10.76 -3.30 -10.81
CA ASN A 257 11.13 -2.94 -12.18
C ASN A 257 10.77 -1.47 -12.55
N LYS A 258 10.17 -0.72 -11.61
CA LYS A 258 9.83 0.70 -11.77
C LYS A 258 10.81 1.61 -11.03
N LEU A 259 11.74 1.05 -10.27
CA LEU A 259 12.79 1.81 -9.58
C LEU A 259 13.71 2.48 -10.60
N SER A 260 14.14 3.70 -10.26
CA SER A 260 15.00 4.53 -11.11
C SER A 260 16.15 5.09 -10.29
N SER A 261 17.37 5.08 -10.86
CA SER A 261 18.54 5.73 -10.24
C SER A 261 18.46 7.26 -10.19
N MET A 262 17.44 7.86 -10.83
CA MET A 262 17.19 9.30 -10.76
C MET A 262 16.32 9.72 -9.58
N GLN A 263 15.83 8.77 -8.79
CA GLN A 263 14.96 8.99 -7.64
C GLN A 263 15.61 8.41 -6.39
N TYR A 264 15.19 8.87 -5.23
CA TYR A 264 15.67 8.43 -3.92
C TYR A 264 14.58 7.64 -3.21
N TYR A 265 14.96 6.51 -2.66
CA TYR A 265 14.04 5.59 -2.00
C TYR A 265 14.48 5.29 -0.58
N PHE A 266 13.53 5.22 0.34
CA PHE A 266 13.75 4.65 1.66
C PHE A 266 12.82 3.45 1.83
N PHE A 267 13.39 2.27 2.06
CA PHE A 267 12.62 1.05 2.27
C PHE A 267 12.64 0.65 3.74
N THR A 268 11.45 0.60 4.36
CA THR A 268 11.24 0.06 5.71
C THR A 268 10.51 -1.27 5.61
N HIS A 269 10.90 -2.25 6.44
CA HIS A 269 10.21 -3.54 6.48
C HIS A 269 10.35 -4.19 7.85
N GLY A 270 9.32 -4.89 8.31
CA GLY A 270 9.36 -5.68 9.52
C GLY A 270 10.04 -7.05 9.30
N GLU A 271 11.00 -7.41 10.15
CA GLU A 271 11.68 -8.71 10.07
C GLU A 271 10.72 -9.91 10.19
N LYS A 272 9.65 -9.75 10.97
CA LYS A 272 8.61 -10.76 11.19
C LYS A 272 7.33 -10.54 10.39
N ASP A 273 7.43 -9.76 9.32
CA ASP A 273 6.29 -9.52 8.43
C ASP A 273 5.86 -10.84 7.75
N LYS A 274 4.63 -11.27 8.05
CA LYS A 274 4.02 -12.46 7.45
C LYS A 274 3.03 -12.10 6.34
N ARG A 275 2.63 -10.83 6.27
CA ARG A 275 1.70 -10.36 5.24
C ARG A 275 2.41 -10.17 3.91
N ILE A 276 3.54 -9.45 3.96
CA ILE A 276 4.52 -9.34 2.87
C ILE A 276 5.84 -9.89 3.42
N PRO A 277 6.16 -11.16 3.17
CA PRO A 277 7.33 -11.79 3.78
C PRO A 277 8.65 -11.08 3.45
N VAL A 278 9.59 -11.12 4.38
CA VAL A 278 10.86 -10.38 4.33
C VAL A 278 11.70 -10.64 3.07
N HIS A 279 11.45 -11.74 2.34
CA HIS A 279 12.14 -12.00 1.08
C HIS A 279 11.78 -10.97 -0.02
N HIS A 280 10.63 -10.29 0.07
CA HIS A 280 10.31 -9.15 -0.80
C HIS A 280 11.28 -7.99 -0.57
N PHE A 281 11.53 -7.65 0.69
CA PHE A 281 12.50 -6.62 1.05
C PHE A 281 13.91 -6.98 0.57
N GLN A 282 14.33 -8.24 0.76
CA GLN A 282 15.62 -8.69 0.30
C GLN A 282 15.74 -8.63 -1.22
N TYR A 283 14.69 -9.03 -1.94
CA TYR A 283 14.64 -8.95 -3.41
C TYR A 283 14.80 -7.50 -3.89
N ILE A 284 14.07 -6.55 -3.29
CA ILE A 284 14.19 -5.12 -3.62
C ILE A 284 15.61 -4.61 -3.34
N LYS A 285 16.21 -5.00 -2.22
CA LYS A 285 17.56 -4.61 -1.82
C LYS A 285 18.61 -5.12 -2.82
N ASP A 286 18.55 -6.39 -3.18
CA ASP A 286 19.46 -7.00 -4.13
C ASP A 286 19.32 -6.37 -5.52
N PHE A 287 18.09 -6.16 -5.99
CA PHE A 287 17.80 -5.48 -7.25
C PHE A 287 18.36 -4.05 -7.25
N SER A 288 18.16 -3.31 -6.17
CA SER A 288 18.63 -1.94 -6.04
C SER A 288 20.16 -1.86 -6.10
N SER A 289 20.84 -2.77 -5.43
CA SER A 289 22.30 -2.87 -5.47
C SER A 289 22.83 -3.18 -6.88
N LEU A 290 22.20 -4.14 -7.57
CA LEU A 290 22.61 -4.54 -8.93
C LEU A 290 22.36 -3.46 -9.99
N ASN A 291 21.39 -2.58 -9.77
CA ASN A 291 20.97 -1.57 -10.74
C ASN A 291 21.35 -0.13 -10.34
N ASN A 292 22.21 0.04 -9.32
CA ASN A 292 22.66 1.35 -8.81
C ASN A 292 21.48 2.29 -8.47
N ILE A 293 20.44 1.76 -7.83
CA ILE A 293 19.30 2.55 -7.35
C ILE A 293 19.72 3.29 -6.07
N ASN A 294 19.41 4.57 -5.98
CA ASN A 294 19.62 5.38 -4.79
C ASN A 294 18.60 4.98 -3.72
N ALA A 295 18.96 4.08 -2.84
CA ALA A 295 18.03 3.51 -1.86
C ALA A 295 18.69 3.26 -0.50
N GLU A 296 17.98 3.66 0.54
CA GLU A 296 18.26 3.32 1.93
C GLU A 296 17.34 2.19 2.40
N PHE A 297 17.82 1.37 3.36
CA PHE A 297 17.11 0.17 3.80
C PHE A 297 17.11 0.07 5.32
N TRP A 298 15.94 -0.07 5.91
CA TRP A 298 15.76 -0.29 7.33
C TRP A 298 14.91 -1.53 7.60
N LEU A 299 15.57 -2.66 7.86
CA LEU A 299 14.92 -3.88 8.34
C LEU A 299 14.72 -3.76 9.86
N VAL A 300 13.49 -3.67 10.30
CA VAL A 300 13.14 -3.44 11.69
C VAL A 300 13.03 -4.77 12.42
N LYS A 301 13.98 -5.00 13.34
CA LYS A 301 14.06 -6.23 14.10
C LYS A 301 12.79 -6.47 14.92
N ASP A 302 12.33 -7.72 14.92
CA ASP A 302 11.14 -8.16 15.68
C ASP A 302 9.88 -7.33 15.39
N SER A 303 9.77 -6.71 14.22
CA SER A 303 8.60 -5.95 13.77
C SER A 303 7.77 -6.75 12.78
N TYR A 304 6.46 -6.58 12.83
CA TYR A 304 5.50 -7.18 11.92
C TYR A 304 5.13 -6.21 10.79
N HIS A 305 4.12 -6.57 9.98
CA HIS A 305 3.68 -5.77 8.85
C HIS A 305 3.25 -4.35 9.28
N VAL A 306 3.94 -3.32 8.76
CA VAL A 306 3.64 -1.90 9.03
C VAL A 306 3.71 -1.51 10.52
N ASP A 307 4.39 -2.28 11.36
CA ASP A 307 4.48 -2.01 12.80
C ASP A 307 5.70 -1.16 13.20
N ALA A 308 6.59 -0.87 12.26
CA ALA A 308 7.81 -0.11 12.53
C ALA A 308 7.53 1.25 13.18
N MET A 309 6.55 2.01 12.63
CA MET A 309 6.17 3.33 13.13
C MET A 309 5.52 3.29 14.52
N PHE A 310 4.85 2.19 14.88
CA PHE A 310 4.25 2.01 16.21
C PHE A 310 5.27 1.53 17.24
N LYS A 311 6.25 0.75 16.80
CA LYS A 311 7.26 0.17 17.68
C LYS A 311 8.35 1.18 18.02
N TYR A 312 8.74 2.02 17.06
CA TYR A 312 9.81 3.01 17.17
C TYR A 312 9.38 4.37 16.60
N PRO A 313 8.32 5.00 17.13
CA PRO A 313 7.74 6.21 16.52
C PRO A 313 8.74 7.37 16.44
N GLU A 314 9.56 7.57 17.45
CA GLU A 314 10.55 8.65 17.47
C GLU A 314 11.66 8.40 16.43
N GLU A 315 12.23 7.20 16.38
CA GLU A 315 13.25 6.83 15.40
C GLU A 315 12.69 6.91 13.97
N TYR A 316 11.45 6.42 13.77
CA TYR A 316 10.77 6.50 12.48
C TYR A 316 10.60 7.96 12.04
N GLY A 317 10.14 8.83 12.97
CA GLY A 317 9.98 10.26 12.70
C GLY A 317 11.30 10.96 12.35
N ILE A 318 12.39 10.65 13.07
CA ILE A 318 13.73 11.22 12.76
C ILE A 318 14.21 10.76 11.38
N LYS A 319 14.02 9.49 11.03
CA LYS A 319 14.39 8.98 9.71
C LYS A 319 13.55 9.61 8.59
N LEU A 320 12.24 9.80 8.80
CA LEU A 320 11.38 10.54 7.87
C LEU A 320 11.92 11.95 7.63
N LYS A 321 12.22 12.68 8.73
CA LYS A 321 12.78 14.01 8.65
C LYS A 321 14.05 14.03 7.81
N ASN A 322 15.04 13.23 8.18
CA ASN A 322 16.34 13.23 7.52
C ASN A 322 16.19 12.93 6.01
N PHE A 323 15.43 11.90 5.67
CA PHE A 323 15.22 11.50 4.29
C PHE A 323 14.51 12.58 3.45
N PHE A 324 13.41 13.11 3.93
CA PHE A 324 12.65 14.09 3.14
C PHE A 324 13.31 15.48 3.12
N GLU A 325 13.98 15.90 4.20
CA GLU A 325 14.76 17.15 4.19
C GLU A 325 15.95 17.08 3.22
N GLU A 326 16.63 15.94 3.13
CA GLU A 326 17.76 15.76 2.21
C GLU A 326 17.34 15.79 0.75
N HIS A 327 16.17 15.23 0.42
CA HIS A 327 15.77 15.00 -0.97
C HIS A 327 14.66 15.92 -1.49
N LEU A 328 14.04 16.75 -0.65
CA LEU A 328 12.97 17.68 -1.04
C LEU A 328 13.30 19.17 -0.85
N ASN A 329 14.43 19.51 -0.22
CA ASN A 329 14.82 20.89 0.02
C ASN A 329 15.88 21.43 -0.97
N ASN A 330 16.25 20.65 -1.98
CA ASN A 330 17.26 21.03 -2.99
C ASN A 330 16.67 21.55 -4.27
#